data_31ffa01bfcdb56039a98ff2fbb0cc6bf
#
_entry.id   31ffa01bfcdb56039a98ff2fbb0cc6bf
#
_cell.length_a   1.000
_cell.length_b   1.000
_cell.length_c   1.000
_cell.angle_alpha   90.00
_cell.angle_beta   90.00
_cell.angle_gamma   90.00
#
_symmetry.space_group_name_H-M   'P 1'
#
loop_
_entity.id
_entity.type
_entity.pdbx_description
1 polymer ?
#
loop_
_entity_poly.entity_id
_entity_poly.type
_entity_poly.pdbx_seq_one_letter_code
_entity_poly.pdbx_strand_id
1 'polypeptide(L)'
;VKALGKVYVWYARYTSSLSAAEIDLADIWQYTSSGSVPGISGKCDINIFYTDFEMVSVQAQREETCNINIQNFQKAANADGYRDAQGRKLAEDGKDGKNTRYVRQQICLQAKRFGLIDKVGSTGAVVKWWQRRCNEILGHDQNEDGKYGKDARKETIAVQDKLNLVKDGKVGYDSIQAAFYN
;
A
#
# COMPACT_ATOMS: atom_id res chain seq x y z
N VAL A 1 -30.96 -12.94 23.74
CA VAL A 1 -29.56 -13.11 23.28
C VAL A 1 -29.13 -11.77 22.75
N LYS A 2 -28.24 -11.03 23.45
CA LYS A 2 -27.63 -9.81 22.91
C LYS A 2 -26.80 -10.22 21.70
N ALA A 3 -27.05 -9.63 20.54
CA ALA A 3 -26.20 -9.79 19.38
C ALA A 3 -24.79 -9.35 19.76
N LEU A 4 -23.82 -10.26 19.62
CA LEU A 4 -22.41 -9.91 19.73
C LEU A 4 -22.12 -8.89 18.63
N GLY A 5 -21.47 -7.80 18.98
CA GLY A 5 -21.01 -6.81 18.02
C GLY A 5 -20.05 -7.44 16.99
N LYS A 6 -19.62 -6.68 16.00
CA LYS A 6 -18.67 -7.12 14.99
C LYS A 6 -17.40 -7.64 15.68
N VAL A 7 -17.03 -8.88 15.40
CA VAL A 7 -15.82 -9.52 15.91
C VAL A 7 -14.75 -9.39 14.84
N TYR A 8 -13.57 -8.91 15.23
CA TYR A 8 -12.42 -8.79 14.35
C TYR A 8 -11.46 -9.95 14.59
N VAL A 9 -10.92 -10.51 13.51
CA VAL A 9 -9.96 -11.62 13.57
C VAL A 9 -8.54 -11.08 13.44
N TRP A 10 -7.76 -11.21 14.52
CA TRP A 10 -6.33 -10.97 14.50
C TRP A 10 -5.59 -12.28 14.24
N TYR A 11 -4.91 -12.36 13.11
CA TYR A 11 -4.26 -13.57 12.66
C TYR A 11 -2.73 -13.40 12.71
N ALA A 12 -2.08 -14.08 13.65
CA ALA A 12 -0.63 -14.07 13.77
C ALA A 12 -0.03 -15.23 12.96
N ARG A 13 0.68 -14.91 11.89
CA ARG A 13 1.39 -15.89 11.07
C ARG A 13 2.64 -15.28 10.44
N TYR A 14 3.80 -15.74 10.85
CA TYR A 14 5.10 -15.20 10.45
C TYR A 14 5.56 -15.79 9.11
N THR A 15 4.95 -15.33 8.04
CA THR A 15 5.25 -15.72 6.66
C THR A 15 5.41 -14.50 5.78
N SER A 16 5.90 -14.69 4.55
CA SER A 16 6.02 -13.60 3.57
C SER A 16 4.69 -13.21 2.92
N SER A 17 3.65 -14.05 3.04
CA SER A 17 2.30 -13.78 2.50
C SER A 17 1.28 -14.73 3.10
N LEU A 18 0.01 -14.33 3.08
CA LEU A 18 -1.13 -15.18 3.36
C LEU A 18 -1.73 -15.72 2.06
N SER A 19 -2.37 -16.90 2.13
CA SER A 19 -3.23 -17.40 1.07
C SER A 19 -4.51 -16.57 0.98
N ALA A 20 -5.22 -16.66 -0.15
CA ALA A 20 -6.48 -15.95 -0.34
C ALA A 20 -7.52 -16.27 0.75
N ALA A 21 -7.63 -17.55 1.14
CA ALA A 21 -8.55 -17.99 2.19
C ALA A 21 -8.19 -17.40 3.58
N GLU A 22 -6.90 -17.26 3.88
CA GLU A 22 -6.45 -16.67 5.15
C GLU A 22 -6.72 -15.16 5.19
N ILE A 23 -6.59 -14.48 4.05
CA ILE A 23 -6.90 -13.04 3.92
C ILE A 23 -8.39 -12.79 4.10
N ASP A 24 -9.24 -13.68 3.56
CA ASP A 24 -10.69 -13.57 3.74
C ASP A 24 -11.13 -13.71 5.20
N LEU A 25 -10.36 -14.43 6.00
CA LEU A 25 -10.62 -14.64 7.42
C LEU A 25 -10.01 -13.55 8.31
N ALA A 26 -8.89 -12.96 7.89
CA ALA A 26 -8.14 -12.02 8.73
C ALA A 26 -8.60 -10.58 8.55
N ASP A 27 -8.88 -9.89 9.63
CA ASP A 27 -9.02 -8.43 9.66
C ASP A 27 -7.68 -7.74 9.94
N ILE A 28 -6.83 -8.41 10.73
CA ILE A 28 -5.46 -7.98 11.03
C ILE A 28 -4.54 -9.17 10.80
N TRP A 29 -3.42 -8.94 10.13
CA TRP A 29 -2.36 -9.93 10.03
C TRP A 29 -1.08 -9.44 10.68
N GLN A 30 -0.64 -10.12 11.75
CA GLN A 30 0.67 -9.94 12.34
C GLN A 30 1.68 -10.81 11.57
N TYR A 31 2.55 -10.20 10.79
CA TYR A 31 3.49 -10.93 9.96
C TYR A 31 4.90 -11.08 10.56
N THR A 32 5.20 -10.35 11.63
CA THR A 32 6.43 -10.50 12.41
C THR A 32 6.26 -10.01 13.84
N SER A 33 7.00 -10.61 14.76
CA SER A 33 7.19 -10.16 16.15
C SER A 33 8.58 -9.56 16.38
N SER A 34 9.35 -9.34 15.33
CA SER A 34 10.73 -8.87 15.41
C SER A 34 11.04 -7.70 14.48
N GLY A 35 9.99 -6.92 14.14
CA GLY A 35 10.13 -5.71 13.34
C GLY A 35 10.89 -4.61 14.05
N SER A 36 11.45 -3.67 13.30
CA SER A 36 12.08 -2.46 13.80
C SER A 36 11.27 -1.24 13.36
N VAL A 37 10.94 -0.37 14.30
CA VAL A 37 10.21 0.87 14.04
C VAL A 37 11.09 2.04 14.48
N PRO A 38 11.33 3.03 13.60
CA PRO A 38 12.10 4.22 13.97
C PRO A 38 11.52 4.93 15.21
N GLY A 39 12.37 5.22 16.18
CA GLY A 39 11.97 5.85 17.44
C GLY A 39 11.51 4.89 18.54
N ILE A 40 11.43 3.58 18.27
CA ILE A 40 11.12 2.57 19.28
C ILE A 40 12.37 1.71 19.52
N SER A 41 12.81 1.62 20.79
CA SER A 41 13.89 0.72 21.18
C SER A 41 13.36 -0.70 21.34
N GLY A 42 14.00 -1.67 20.67
CA GLY A 42 13.65 -3.09 20.74
C GLY A 42 12.90 -3.60 19.53
N LYS A 43 12.40 -4.83 19.64
CA LYS A 43 11.63 -5.51 18.60
C LYS A 43 10.15 -5.22 18.79
N CYS A 44 9.44 -5.03 17.69
CA CYS A 44 8.01 -4.74 17.67
C CYS A 44 7.25 -5.76 16.83
N ASP A 45 6.00 -6.00 17.21
CA ASP A 45 5.02 -6.66 16.37
C ASP A 45 4.62 -5.74 15.22
N ILE A 46 4.67 -6.26 14.00
CA ILE A 46 4.23 -5.49 12.83
C ILE A 46 3.01 -6.16 12.22
N ASN A 47 1.98 -5.35 12.01
CA ASN A 47 0.67 -5.81 11.58
C ASN A 47 0.23 -5.12 10.29
N ILE A 48 -0.58 -5.81 9.51
CA ILE A 48 -1.31 -5.29 8.36
C ILE A 48 -2.80 -5.37 8.66
N PHE A 49 -3.49 -4.27 8.45
CA PHE A 49 -4.93 -4.18 8.62
C PHE A 49 -5.60 -4.37 7.27
N TYR A 50 -6.49 -5.35 7.17
CA TYR A 50 -7.31 -5.62 5.98
C TYR A 50 -8.72 -5.04 6.10
N THR A 51 -9.10 -4.56 7.29
CA THR A 51 -10.38 -3.92 7.54
C THR A 51 -10.18 -2.57 8.21
N ASP A 52 -11.10 -1.65 7.96
CA ASP A 52 -11.16 -0.41 8.72
C ASP A 52 -11.85 -0.70 10.05
N PHE A 53 -11.12 -0.45 11.13
CA PHE A 53 -11.75 -0.40 12.43
C PHE A 53 -12.60 0.87 12.49
N GLU A 54 -13.90 0.71 12.64
CA GLU A 54 -14.73 1.81 13.08
C GLU A 54 -14.26 2.20 14.48
N MET A 55 -13.29 3.10 14.55
CA MET A 55 -13.11 3.88 15.75
C MET A 55 -14.42 4.63 15.94
N VAL A 56 -15.13 4.31 16.99
CA VAL A 56 -16.30 5.09 17.42
C VAL A 56 -15.79 6.44 17.92
N SER A 57 -15.32 7.25 16.99
CA SER A 57 -15.21 8.67 17.14
C SER A 57 -16.35 9.24 16.30
N VAL A 58 -17.25 9.93 16.98
CA VAL A 58 -18.25 10.83 16.40
C VAL A 58 -17.52 11.79 15.46
N GLN A 59 -17.24 11.35 14.25
CA GLN A 59 -16.88 12.22 13.15
C GLN A 59 -17.73 11.81 11.96
N ALA A 60 -18.56 12.76 11.58
CA ALA A 60 -19.38 12.86 10.41
C ALA A 60 -19.07 11.79 9.35
N GLN A 61 -20.12 11.15 8.86
CA GLN A 61 -20.16 10.48 7.58
C GLN A 61 -19.41 11.36 6.55
N ARG A 62 -18.10 11.12 6.39
CA ARG A 62 -17.45 11.50 5.16
C ARG A 62 -18.11 10.63 4.12
N GLU A 63 -18.97 11.19 3.30
CA GLU A 63 -19.24 10.62 2.00
C GLU A 63 -17.89 10.18 1.47
N GLU A 64 -17.72 8.88 1.21
CA GLU A 64 -16.48 8.35 0.64
C GLU A 64 -16.33 8.89 -0.77
N THR A 65 -15.87 10.14 -0.85
CA THR A 65 -15.57 10.78 -2.13
C THR A 65 -14.46 9.95 -2.79
N CYS A 66 -14.69 9.62 -4.05
CA CYS A 66 -13.71 8.92 -4.87
C CYS A 66 -12.36 9.65 -4.81
N ASN A 67 -11.35 9.00 -4.25
CA ASN A 67 -9.98 9.52 -4.27
C ASN A 67 -9.34 9.18 -5.62
N ILE A 68 -9.09 10.19 -6.43
CA ILE A 68 -8.55 10.04 -7.78
C ILE A 68 -7.17 9.35 -7.81
N ASN A 69 -6.34 9.56 -6.78
CA ASN A 69 -5.02 8.94 -6.69
C ASN A 69 -5.13 7.44 -6.47
N ILE A 70 -6.08 7.02 -5.62
CA ILE A 70 -6.39 5.61 -5.38
C ILE A 70 -6.99 4.99 -6.65
N GLN A 71 -7.92 5.68 -7.31
CA GLN A 71 -8.50 5.20 -8.56
C GLN A 71 -7.44 4.98 -9.64
N ASN A 72 -6.52 5.94 -9.80
CA ASN A 72 -5.43 5.82 -10.75
C ASN A 72 -4.46 4.69 -10.40
N PHE A 73 -4.20 4.46 -9.10
CA PHE A 73 -3.45 3.29 -8.63
C PHE A 73 -4.16 1.98 -8.98
N GLN A 74 -5.48 1.88 -8.74
CA GLN A 74 -6.27 0.69 -9.07
C GLN A 74 -6.23 0.37 -10.57
N LYS A 75 -6.36 1.40 -11.43
CA LYS A 75 -6.20 1.28 -12.89
C LYS A 75 -4.80 0.77 -13.27
N ALA A 76 -3.76 1.35 -12.69
CA ALA A 76 -2.37 0.96 -12.95
C ALA A 76 -2.09 -0.49 -12.51
N ALA A 77 -2.55 -0.87 -11.32
CA ALA A 77 -2.41 -2.23 -10.81
C ALA A 77 -3.14 -3.26 -11.68
N ASN A 78 -4.36 -2.94 -12.14
CA ASN A 78 -5.11 -3.78 -13.08
C ASN A 78 -4.40 -3.94 -14.42
N ALA A 79 -3.77 -2.86 -14.93
CA ALA A 79 -3.02 -2.86 -16.20
C ALA A 79 -1.75 -3.72 -16.09
N ASP A 80 -1.06 -3.70 -14.96
CA ASP A 80 0.11 -4.54 -14.67
C ASP A 80 -0.27 -5.99 -14.31
N GLY A 81 -1.55 -6.34 -14.37
CA GLY A 81 -2.01 -7.71 -14.16
C GLY A 81 -2.23 -8.10 -12.69
N TYR A 82 -2.12 -7.17 -11.75
CA TYR A 82 -2.45 -7.47 -10.35
C TYR A 82 -3.93 -7.79 -10.17
N ARG A 83 -4.21 -8.66 -9.21
CA ARG A 83 -5.57 -9.16 -8.92
C ARG A 83 -5.80 -9.19 -7.42
N ASP A 84 -7.07 -9.11 -7.01
CA ASP A 84 -7.46 -9.32 -5.61
C ASP A 84 -7.22 -10.77 -5.15
N ALA A 85 -7.50 -11.06 -3.90
CA ALA A 85 -7.31 -12.38 -3.31
C ALA A 85 -8.14 -13.48 -4.01
N GLN A 86 -9.21 -13.10 -4.71
CA GLN A 86 -10.07 -14.00 -5.48
C GLN A 86 -9.73 -14.06 -6.99
N GLY A 87 -8.61 -13.44 -7.39
CA GLY A 87 -8.17 -13.43 -8.79
C GLY A 87 -8.91 -12.43 -9.70
N ARG A 88 -9.70 -11.52 -9.15
CA ARG A 88 -10.49 -10.53 -9.89
C ARG A 88 -9.70 -9.22 -10.05
N LYS A 89 -10.07 -8.42 -11.04
CA LYS A 89 -9.61 -7.03 -11.15
C LYS A 89 -10.10 -6.22 -9.95
N LEU A 90 -9.29 -5.24 -9.53
CA LEU A 90 -9.75 -4.24 -8.56
C LEU A 90 -10.92 -3.43 -9.14
N ALA A 91 -11.89 -3.09 -8.30
CA ALA A 91 -12.82 -2.01 -8.59
C ALA A 91 -12.02 -0.69 -8.68
N GLU A 92 -12.27 0.08 -9.74
CA GLU A 92 -11.60 1.37 -9.96
C GLU A 92 -12.45 2.50 -9.37
N ASP A 93 -12.78 2.37 -8.07
CA ASP A 93 -13.75 3.18 -7.34
C ASP A 93 -13.11 4.30 -6.49
N GLY A 94 -11.78 4.34 -6.45
CA GLY A 94 -11.04 5.33 -5.65
C GLY A 94 -11.12 5.10 -4.15
N LYS A 95 -11.48 3.88 -3.70
CA LYS A 95 -11.55 3.53 -2.28
C LYS A 95 -10.38 2.64 -1.87
N ASP A 96 -9.74 2.96 -0.73
CA ASP A 96 -8.68 2.12 -0.15
C ASP A 96 -9.28 0.96 0.65
N GLY A 97 -10.10 0.14 -0.03
CA GLY A 97 -10.74 -1.03 0.56
C GLY A 97 -9.79 -2.23 0.71
N LYS A 98 -10.32 -3.33 1.28
CA LYS A 98 -9.58 -4.59 1.55
C LYS A 98 -8.82 -5.08 0.32
N ASN A 99 -9.43 -5.09 -0.85
CA ASN A 99 -8.81 -5.59 -2.07
C ASN A 99 -7.68 -4.67 -2.58
N THR A 100 -7.85 -3.35 -2.48
CA THR A 100 -6.81 -2.37 -2.82
C THR A 100 -5.60 -2.53 -1.91
N ARG A 101 -5.81 -2.69 -0.61
CA ARG A 101 -4.75 -2.95 0.38
C ARG A 101 -4.02 -4.26 0.12
N TYR A 102 -4.76 -5.31 -0.21
CA TYR A 102 -4.18 -6.59 -0.59
C TYR A 102 -3.24 -6.45 -1.80
N VAL A 103 -3.71 -5.83 -2.89
CA VAL A 103 -2.89 -5.64 -4.09
C VAL A 103 -1.68 -4.76 -3.80
N ARG A 104 -1.84 -3.66 -3.05
CA ARG A 104 -0.72 -2.82 -2.62
C ARG A 104 0.35 -3.63 -1.87
N GLN A 105 -0.08 -4.51 -0.97
CA GLN A 105 0.82 -5.42 -0.27
C GLN A 105 1.52 -6.39 -1.22
N GLN A 106 0.79 -7.01 -2.17
CA GLN A 106 1.37 -7.92 -3.14
C GLN A 106 2.44 -7.23 -3.99
N ILE A 107 2.20 -6.00 -4.43
CA ILE A 107 3.19 -5.19 -5.14
C ILE A 107 4.45 -5.03 -4.29
N CYS A 108 4.33 -4.65 -3.03
CA CYS A 108 5.46 -4.44 -2.14
C CYS A 108 6.21 -5.75 -1.82
N LEU A 109 5.50 -6.86 -1.64
CA LEU A 109 6.11 -8.17 -1.40
C LEU A 109 6.84 -8.70 -2.65
N GLN A 110 6.25 -8.53 -3.83
CA GLN A 110 6.88 -8.88 -5.09
C GLN A 110 8.09 -8.00 -5.37
N ALA A 111 8.04 -6.73 -5.03
CA ALA A 111 9.16 -5.82 -5.12
C ALA A 111 10.37 -6.34 -4.31
N LYS A 112 10.15 -6.81 -3.08
CA LYS A 112 11.21 -7.44 -2.27
C LYS A 112 11.76 -8.71 -2.89
N ARG A 113 10.92 -9.52 -3.53
CA ARG A 113 11.26 -10.85 -4.07
C ARG A 113 11.84 -10.78 -5.48
N PHE A 114 11.29 -9.90 -6.32
CA PHE A 114 11.59 -9.80 -7.76
C PHE A 114 12.11 -8.44 -8.20
N GLY A 115 12.21 -7.48 -7.30
CA GLY A 115 12.71 -6.13 -7.57
C GLY A 115 11.80 -5.29 -8.45
N LEU A 116 10.47 -5.34 -8.24
CA LEU A 116 9.54 -4.64 -9.11
C LEU A 116 9.61 -3.12 -8.95
N ILE A 117 8.94 -2.50 -8.00
CA ILE A 117 8.92 -1.02 -7.94
C ILE A 117 9.87 -0.39 -6.92
N ASP A 118 10.63 -1.19 -6.21
CA ASP A 118 11.58 -0.73 -5.20
C ASP A 118 13.04 -0.77 -5.67
N LYS A 119 13.29 -1.22 -6.90
CA LYS A 119 14.65 -1.33 -7.45
C LYS A 119 14.78 -0.65 -8.80
N VAL A 120 15.98 -0.13 -9.04
CA VAL A 120 16.37 0.32 -10.37
C VAL A 120 16.21 -0.81 -11.38
N GLY A 121 15.45 -0.55 -12.45
CA GLY A 121 15.12 -1.52 -13.50
C GLY A 121 13.67 -2.05 -13.45
N SER A 122 12.90 -1.78 -12.40
CA SER A 122 11.46 -2.09 -12.40
C SER A 122 10.71 -1.28 -13.45
N THR A 123 9.68 -1.88 -14.04
CA THR A 123 8.86 -1.24 -15.10
C THR A 123 7.38 -1.55 -14.90
N GLY A 124 6.52 -0.71 -15.47
CA GLY A 124 5.08 -0.97 -15.53
C GLY A 124 4.21 0.25 -15.28
N ALA A 125 2.90 0.03 -15.29
CA ALA A 125 1.91 1.08 -15.09
C ALA A 125 1.91 1.59 -13.63
N VAL A 126 2.19 0.73 -12.66
CA VAL A 126 2.34 1.14 -11.26
C VAL A 126 3.56 2.04 -11.07
N VAL A 127 4.68 1.76 -11.78
CA VAL A 127 5.85 2.65 -11.77
C VAL A 127 5.49 4.01 -12.37
N LYS A 128 4.79 4.03 -13.50
CA LYS A 128 4.33 5.27 -14.15
C LYS A 128 3.39 6.06 -13.23
N TRP A 129 2.45 5.39 -12.55
CA TRP A 129 1.60 6.02 -11.53
C TRP A 129 2.45 6.65 -10.42
N TRP A 130 3.47 5.95 -9.93
CA TRP A 130 4.36 6.47 -8.89
C TRP A 130 5.14 7.71 -9.35
N GLN A 131 5.71 7.68 -10.57
CA GLN A 131 6.41 8.84 -11.15
C GLN A 131 5.50 10.06 -11.21
N ARG A 132 4.23 9.89 -11.66
CA ARG A 132 3.23 10.97 -11.64
C ARG A 132 2.98 11.49 -10.23
N ARG A 133 2.84 10.60 -9.26
CA ARG A 133 2.66 11.03 -7.86
C ARG A 133 3.87 11.82 -7.34
N CYS A 134 5.08 11.41 -7.68
CA CYS A 134 6.28 12.18 -7.36
C CYS A 134 6.22 13.60 -7.95
N ASN A 135 5.87 13.72 -9.23
CA ASN A 135 5.72 15.02 -9.89
C ASN A 135 4.70 15.92 -9.18
N GLU A 136 3.52 15.38 -8.88
CA GLU A 136 2.46 16.13 -8.21
C GLU A 136 2.85 16.54 -6.78
N ILE A 137 3.44 15.64 -6.01
CA ILE A 137 3.86 15.91 -4.62
C ILE A 137 5.00 16.92 -4.57
N LEU A 138 5.98 16.81 -5.47
CA LEU A 138 7.16 17.67 -5.47
C LEU A 138 6.99 18.97 -6.27
N GLY A 139 5.97 19.05 -7.14
CA GLY A 139 5.81 20.14 -8.09
C GLY A 139 6.84 20.08 -9.23
N HIS A 140 7.24 18.87 -9.63
CA HIS A 140 8.19 18.61 -10.69
C HIS A 140 7.49 18.20 -11.99
N ASP A 141 8.25 18.12 -13.09
CA ASP A 141 7.79 17.63 -14.39
C ASP A 141 8.82 16.63 -14.95
N GLN A 142 9.08 15.58 -14.20
CA GLN A 142 9.97 14.50 -14.60
C GLN A 142 9.26 13.53 -15.54
N ASN A 143 10.03 12.82 -16.37
CA ASN A 143 9.51 11.87 -17.33
C ASN A 143 8.78 10.69 -16.65
N GLU A 144 7.52 10.48 -17.04
CA GLU A 144 6.67 9.39 -16.58
C GLU A 144 6.74 8.19 -17.56
N ASP A 145 7.91 7.63 -17.75
CA ASP A 145 8.15 6.56 -18.72
C ASP A 145 7.79 5.13 -18.21
N GLY A 146 7.41 5.02 -16.95
CA GLY A 146 7.10 3.74 -16.32
C GLY A 146 8.34 2.88 -16.03
N LYS A 147 9.55 3.48 -16.00
CA LYS A 147 10.79 2.77 -15.64
C LYS A 147 11.36 3.31 -14.34
N TYR A 148 11.57 2.44 -13.37
CA TYR A 148 12.19 2.82 -12.10
C TYR A 148 13.71 2.84 -12.25
N GLY A 149 14.21 3.96 -12.78
CA GLY A 149 15.64 4.23 -12.95
C GLY A 149 16.25 4.98 -11.76
N LYS A 150 17.48 5.47 -11.96
CA LYS A 150 18.19 6.26 -10.95
C LYS A 150 17.45 7.57 -10.62
N ASP A 151 16.84 8.20 -11.62
CA ASP A 151 16.11 9.45 -11.45
C ASP A 151 14.81 9.21 -10.65
N ALA A 152 14.04 8.19 -11.01
CA ALA A 152 12.85 7.79 -10.23
C ALA A 152 13.19 7.46 -8.77
N ARG A 153 14.34 6.83 -8.51
CA ARG A 153 14.82 6.59 -7.15
C ARG A 153 15.17 7.88 -6.41
N LYS A 154 15.80 8.84 -7.08
CA LYS A 154 16.12 10.16 -6.52
C LYS A 154 14.83 10.91 -6.14
N GLU A 155 13.83 10.93 -7.03
CA GLU A 155 12.52 11.52 -6.76
C GLU A 155 11.80 10.80 -5.59
N THR A 156 11.90 9.47 -5.53
CA THR A 156 11.34 8.70 -4.41
C THR A 156 11.93 9.15 -3.07
N ILE A 157 13.26 9.33 -3.00
CA ILE A 157 13.93 9.83 -1.76
C ILE A 157 13.44 11.23 -1.41
N ALA A 158 13.25 12.11 -2.40
CA ALA A 158 12.75 13.46 -2.18
C ALA A 158 11.29 13.45 -1.67
N VAL A 159 10.42 12.59 -2.22
CA VAL A 159 9.05 12.39 -1.72
C VAL A 159 9.06 11.85 -0.31
N GLN A 160 9.88 10.84 -0.03
CA GLN A 160 10.02 10.26 1.30
C GLN A 160 10.48 11.30 2.33
N ASP A 161 11.41 12.18 1.97
CA ASP A 161 11.85 13.29 2.81
C ASP A 161 10.70 14.28 3.08
N LYS A 162 10.01 14.72 2.02
CA LYS A 162 8.88 15.65 2.12
C LYS A 162 7.73 15.12 2.98
N LEU A 163 7.49 13.80 2.93
CA LEU A 163 6.41 13.14 3.67
C LEU A 163 6.87 12.53 5.02
N ASN A 164 8.09 12.84 5.49
CA ASN A 164 8.67 12.32 6.72
C ASN A 164 8.69 10.79 6.81
N LEU A 165 8.96 10.12 5.67
CA LEU A 165 9.13 8.68 5.59
C LEU A 165 10.61 8.29 5.64
N VAL A 166 10.88 6.98 5.74
CA VAL A 166 12.25 6.44 5.64
C VAL A 166 12.80 6.69 4.23
N LYS A 167 13.90 7.42 4.12
CA LYS A 167 14.54 7.84 2.86
C LYS A 167 15.46 6.75 2.28
N ASP A 168 14.89 5.60 1.96
CA ASP A 168 15.62 4.46 1.41
C ASP A 168 15.55 4.35 -0.13
N GLY A 169 14.71 5.18 -0.74
CA GLY A 169 14.47 5.16 -2.19
C GLY A 169 13.77 3.88 -2.65
N LYS A 170 12.96 3.25 -1.79
CA LYS A 170 12.12 2.10 -2.13
C LYS A 170 10.65 2.48 -2.02
N VAL A 171 9.88 2.12 -3.01
CA VAL A 171 8.44 2.38 -3.00
C VAL A 171 7.75 1.24 -2.26
N GLY A 172 7.67 1.40 -0.94
CA GLY A 172 7.03 0.44 -0.05
C GLY A 172 5.55 0.76 0.22
N TYR A 173 4.95 -0.03 1.11
CA TYR A 173 3.55 0.13 1.52
C TYR A 173 3.25 1.55 2.02
N ASP A 174 4.09 2.08 2.91
CA ASP A 174 3.91 3.42 3.49
C ASP A 174 4.06 4.53 2.46
N SER A 175 5.00 4.38 1.51
CA SER A 175 5.17 5.34 0.41
C SER A 175 3.92 5.41 -0.48
N ILE A 176 3.36 4.25 -0.85
CA ILE A 176 2.12 4.18 -1.65
C ILE A 176 0.95 4.76 -0.86
N GLN A 177 0.83 4.42 0.42
CA GLN A 177 -0.25 4.93 1.27
C GLN A 177 -0.18 6.44 1.41
N ALA A 178 1.00 6.98 1.72
CA ALA A 178 1.18 8.42 1.83
C ALA A 178 0.83 9.14 0.52
N ALA A 179 1.19 8.56 -0.63
CA ALA A 179 0.87 9.13 -1.94
C ALA A 179 -0.64 9.12 -2.28
N PHE A 180 -1.47 8.34 -1.61
CA PHE A 180 -2.92 8.38 -1.83
C PHE A 180 -3.56 9.67 -1.31
N TYR A 181 -3.00 10.26 -0.26
CA TYR A 181 -3.64 11.32 0.52
C TYR A 181 -2.90 12.67 0.49
N ASN A 182 -1.83 12.77 -0.32
CA ASN A 182 -1.06 14.02 -0.50
C ASN A 182 -1.15 14.61 -1.89
#